data_bba63397e48706d3e572ea6ae0750243
#
_entry.id   bba63397e48706d3e572ea6ae0750243
#
_cell.length_a   1.000
_cell.length_b   1.000
_cell.length_c   1.000
_cell.angle_alpha   90.00
_cell.angle_beta   90.00
_cell.angle_gamma   90.00
#
_symmetry.space_group_name_H-M   'P 1'
#
loop_
_entity.id
_entity.type
_entity.pdbx_description
1 polymer ?
#
loop_
_entity_poly.entity_id
_entity_poly.type
_entity_poly.pdbx_seq_one_letter_code
_entity_poly.pdbx_strand_id
1 'polypeptide(L)'
;MTKEYEFLKTDTEGHILIVTINRPDVMNSLHPPSHQEFHEVWEEFNNNEDLWIAIITGEGDRAFSAGNDLKYQASGGDRSGMPATGFAGLTNRFDLNKPVIAAVNGVAMGGGMEIALACDLIIASDNARFALPEPKVGLAALAGGMQRLPRQIGMKNAMGMMLTGRHVGADEAKELGIVNQAVSQ
;
A
#
# COMPACT_ATOMS: atom_id res chain seq x y z
N MET A 1 1.31 -15.76 -14.70
CA MET A 1 0.32 -16.05 -13.64
C MET A 1 -1.03 -16.25 -14.31
N THR A 2 -1.75 -17.36 -14.04
CA THR A 2 -3.01 -17.72 -14.75
C THR A 2 -4.23 -17.67 -13.82
N LYS A 3 -4.03 -17.32 -12.54
CA LYS A 3 -5.12 -17.25 -11.57
C LYS A 3 -5.84 -15.90 -11.71
N GLU A 4 -7.16 -15.94 -11.85
CA GLU A 4 -8.00 -14.75 -11.75
C GLU A 4 -8.28 -14.45 -10.28
N TYR A 5 -8.15 -13.20 -9.91
CA TYR A 5 -8.42 -12.66 -8.58
C TYR A 5 -9.62 -11.71 -8.65
N GLU A 6 -10.37 -11.59 -7.57
CA GLU A 6 -11.54 -10.71 -7.51
C GLU A 6 -11.14 -9.25 -7.19
N PHE A 7 -10.16 -9.07 -6.28
CA PHE A 7 -9.83 -7.78 -5.68
C PHE A 7 -8.51 -7.17 -6.17
N LEU A 8 -7.79 -7.89 -7.01
CA LEU A 8 -6.57 -7.42 -7.65
C LEU A 8 -6.46 -7.95 -9.08
N LYS A 9 -5.59 -7.34 -9.88
CA LYS A 9 -5.16 -7.83 -11.19
C LYS A 9 -3.68 -8.08 -11.15
N THR A 10 -3.21 -9.06 -11.91
CA THR A 10 -1.78 -9.30 -12.13
C THR A 10 -1.46 -9.29 -13.61
N ASP A 11 -0.35 -8.67 -13.96
CA ASP A 11 0.23 -8.72 -15.28
C ASP A 11 1.74 -8.97 -15.17
N THR A 12 2.37 -9.39 -16.24
CA THR A 12 3.81 -9.67 -16.28
C THR A 12 4.43 -9.08 -17.53
N GLU A 13 5.42 -8.24 -17.35
CA GLU A 13 6.22 -7.65 -18.42
C GLU A 13 7.70 -8.06 -18.26
N GLY A 14 8.15 -9.01 -19.07
CA GLY A 14 9.48 -9.62 -18.90
C GLY A 14 9.62 -10.26 -17.51
N HIS A 15 10.52 -9.74 -16.70
CA HIS A 15 10.77 -10.20 -15.32
C HIS A 15 10.06 -9.36 -14.25
N ILE A 16 9.14 -8.50 -14.65
CA ILE A 16 8.42 -7.59 -13.76
C ILE A 16 7.00 -8.10 -13.55
N LEU A 17 6.62 -8.29 -12.28
CA LEU A 17 5.23 -8.51 -11.89
C LEU A 17 4.56 -7.16 -11.66
N ILE A 18 3.42 -6.91 -12.26
CA ILE A 18 2.56 -5.75 -12.00
C ILE A 18 1.34 -6.23 -11.23
N VAL A 19 1.15 -5.68 -10.02
CA VAL A 19 0.01 -5.99 -9.13
C VAL A 19 -0.84 -4.74 -9.01
N THR A 20 -2.08 -4.81 -9.50
CA THR A 20 -3.01 -3.67 -9.45
C THR A 20 -4.11 -3.93 -8.44
N ILE A 21 -4.25 -3.09 -7.43
CA ILE A 21 -5.37 -3.11 -6.48
C ILE A 21 -6.64 -2.77 -7.25
N ASN A 22 -7.61 -3.66 -7.32
CA ASN A 22 -8.77 -3.53 -8.23
C ASN A 22 -10.09 -3.40 -7.46
N ARG A 23 -10.24 -2.31 -6.71
CA ARG A 23 -11.49 -1.92 -6.02
C ARG A 23 -11.76 -0.41 -6.18
N PRO A 24 -11.80 0.13 -7.43
CA PRO A 24 -11.86 1.58 -7.67
C PRO A 24 -13.12 2.25 -7.11
N ASP A 25 -14.25 1.55 -7.03
CA ASP A 25 -15.51 2.07 -6.50
C ASP A 25 -15.44 2.43 -5.00
N VAL A 26 -14.52 1.82 -4.28
CA VAL A 26 -14.25 2.08 -2.86
C VAL A 26 -12.85 2.66 -2.63
N MET A 27 -12.32 3.39 -3.62
CA MET A 27 -10.99 4.03 -3.55
C MET A 27 -9.87 3.02 -3.26
N ASN A 28 -9.97 1.83 -3.81
CA ASN A 28 -9.00 0.73 -3.62
C ASN A 28 -8.76 0.39 -2.14
N SER A 29 -9.78 0.55 -1.28
CA SER A 29 -9.70 0.11 0.12
C SER A 29 -9.74 -1.41 0.22
N LEU A 30 -9.07 -1.96 1.23
CA LEU A 30 -8.86 -3.39 1.39
C LEU A 30 -9.65 -3.97 2.58
N HIS A 31 -10.03 -5.23 2.46
CA HIS A 31 -10.76 -6.02 3.44
C HIS A 31 -10.17 -7.43 3.55
N PRO A 32 -10.53 -8.24 4.57
CA PRO A 32 -9.88 -9.54 4.79
C PRO A 32 -9.78 -10.45 3.56
N PRO A 33 -10.81 -10.64 2.71
CA PRO A 33 -10.66 -11.45 1.50
C PRO A 33 -9.57 -10.92 0.55
N SER A 34 -9.47 -9.59 0.36
CA SER A 34 -8.43 -9.02 -0.51
C SER A 34 -7.02 -9.24 0.05
N HIS A 35 -6.83 -9.20 1.38
CA HIS A 35 -5.52 -9.47 1.97
C HIS A 35 -5.04 -10.90 1.70
N GLN A 36 -5.97 -11.86 1.63
CA GLN A 36 -5.65 -13.24 1.31
C GLN A 36 -5.18 -13.39 -0.14
N GLU A 37 -5.87 -12.74 -1.10
CA GLU A 37 -5.43 -12.75 -2.50
C GLU A 37 -4.04 -12.13 -2.68
N PHE A 38 -3.77 -11.00 -2.00
CA PHE A 38 -2.44 -10.40 -2.00
C PHE A 38 -1.39 -11.32 -1.41
N HIS A 39 -1.69 -12.01 -0.30
CA HIS A 39 -0.77 -12.99 0.27
C HIS A 39 -0.36 -14.05 -0.74
N GLU A 40 -1.32 -14.62 -1.46
CA GLU A 40 -1.07 -15.64 -2.48
C GLU A 40 -0.21 -15.10 -3.65
N VAL A 41 -0.47 -13.87 -4.10
CA VAL A 41 0.33 -13.24 -5.16
C VAL A 41 1.79 -13.06 -4.73
N TRP A 42 2.01 -12.60 -3.50
CA TRP A 42 3.38 -12.40 -3.00
C TRP A 42 4.10 -13.73 -2.74
N GLU A 43 3.39 -14.81 -2.35
CA GLU A 43 3.96 -16.15 -2.29
C GLU A 43 4.41 -16.63 -3.66
N GLU A 44 3.56 -16.49 -4.68
CA GLU A 44 3.90 -16.86 -6.05
C GLU A 44 5.09 -16.04 -6.57
N PHE A 45 5.08 -14.71 -6.36
CA PHE A 45 6.18 -13.83 -6.75
C PHE A 45 7.50 -14.24 -6.09
N ASN A 46 7.50 -14.50 -4.79
CA ASN A 46 8.69 -14.88 -4.04
C ASN A 46 9.32 -16.19 -4.56
N ASN A 47 8.47 -17.15 -4.93
CA ASN A 47 8.90 -18.49 -5.35
C ASN A 47 9.16 -18.62 -6.86
N ASN A 48 8.77 -17.63 -7.68
CA ASN A 48 8.94 -17.68 -9.14
C ASN A 48 10.28 -17.07 -9.56
N GLU A 49 11.24 -17.91 -9.97
CA GLU A 49 12.59 -17.49 -10.36
C GLU A 49 12.64 -16.59 -11.61
N ASP A 50 11.60 -16.62 -12.44
CA ASP A 50 11.50 -15.77 -13.63
C ASP A 50 11.08 -14.33 -13.30
N LEU A 51 10.54 -14.08 -12.10
CA LEU A 51 10.14 -12.74 -11.65
C LEU A 51 11.20 -12.16 -10.71
N TRP A 52 11.66 -10.95 -11.01
CA TRP A 52 12.77 -10.31 -10.28
C TRP A 52 12.34 -9.09 -9.48
N ILE A 53 11.34 -8.37 -9.97
CA ILE A 53 10.84 -7.12 -9.39
C ILE A 53 9.32 -7.15 -9.42
N ALA A 54 8.68 -6.56 -8.43
CA ALA A 54 7.25 -6.30 -8.48
C ALA A 54 6.94 -4.80 -8.40
N ILE A 55 5.88 -4.39 -9.09
CA ILE A 55 5.28 -3.05 -9.00
C ILE A 55 3.87 -3.22 -8.45
N ILE A 56 3.51 -2.46 -7.41
CA ILE A 56 2.14 -2.38 -6.92
C ILE A 56 1.56 -1.00 -7.21
N THR A 57 0.34 -0.97 -7.74
CA THR A 57 -0.40 0.28 -8.06
C THR A 57 -1.89 0.11 -7.78
N GLY A 58 -2.67 1.18 -7.93
CA GLY A 58 -4.13 1.15 -7.80
C GLY A 58 -4.84 1.27 -9.15
N GLU A 59 -5.97 0.62 -9.33
CA GLU A 59 -6.82 0.77 -10.52
C GLU A 59 -7.41 2.17 -10.60
N GLY A 60 -7.38 2.77 -11.80
CA GLY A 60 -7.88 4.10 -12.06
C GLY A 60 -6.89 5.21 -11.70
N ASP A 61 -7.39 6.45 -11.63
CA ASP A 61 -6.58 7.67 -11.48
C ASP A 61 -6.78 8.39 -10.12
N ARG A 62 -7.64 7.85 -9.25
CA ARG A 62 -8.07 8.52 -8.02
C ARG A 62 -7.30 8.09 -6.79
N ALA A 63 -7.00 6.82 -6.68
CA ALA A 63 -6.40 6.26 -5.47
C ALA A 63 -5.48 5.09 -5.77
N PHE A 64 -4.34 5.11 -5.13
CA PHE A 64 -3.54 3.92 -4.90
C PHE A 64 -4.30 2.98 -3.95
N SER A 65 -4.57 3.45 -2.72
CA SER A 65 -5.45 2.78 -1.76
C SER A 65 -5.85 3.73 -0.62
N ALA A 66 -7.13 3.76 -0.28
CA ALA A 66 -7.64 4.45 0.91
C ALA A 66 -7.43 3.64 2.21
N GLY A 67 -6.75 2.51 2.16
CA GLY A 67 -6.44 1.67 3.31
C GLY A 67 -7.56 0.70 3.66
N ASN A 68 -7.88 0.59 4.94
CA ASN A 68 -8.86 -0.37 5.41
C ASN A 68 -10.30 0.00 5.03
N ASP A 69 -11.09 -0.98 4.57
CA ASP A 69 -12.50 -0.80 4.24
C ASP A 69 -13.36 -0.70 5.51
N LEU A 70 -13.51 0.54 6.01
CA LEU A 70 -14.29 0.82 7.22
C LEU A 70 -15.79 0.53 7.04
N LYS A 71 -16.32 0.60 5.81
CA LYS A 71 -17.71 0.25 5.54
C LYS A 71 -17.94 -1.26 5.68
N TYR A 72 -17.04 -2.05 5.14
CA TYR A 72 -17.06 -3.50 5.31
C TYR A 72 -17.02 -3.87 6.80
N GLN A 73 -16.16 -3.23 7.59
CA GLN A 73 -16.09 -3.46 9.03
C GLN A 73 -17.38 -3.05 9.77
N ALA A 74 -17.94 -1.89 9.43
CA ALA A 74 -19.15 -1.38 10.05
C ALA A 74 -20.39 -2.22 9.73
N SER A 75 -20.44 -2.88 8.58
CA SER A 75 -21.53 -3.79 8.18
C SER A 75 -21.47 -5.17 8.84
N GLY A 76 -20.53 -5.40 9.77
CA GLY A 76 -20.35 -6.68 10.43
C GLY A 76 -19.58 -7.71 9.60
N GLY A 77 -18.83 -7.24 8.58
CA GLY A 77 -17.97 -8.09 7.78
C GLY A 77 -16.98 -8.89 8.63
N ASP A 78 -16.71 -10.11 8.23
CA ASP A 78 -15.78 -10.99 8.92
C ASP A 78 -14.39 -10.35 8.97
N ARG A 79 -13.85 -10.21 10.20
CA ARG A 79 -12.51 -9.67 10.44
C ARG A 79 -11.45 -10.75 10.58
N SER A 80 -11.86 -12.02 10.55
CA SER A 80 -10.92 -13.15 10.48
C SER A 80 -10.27 -13.18 9.09
N GLY A 81 -9.05 -13.69 8.98
CA GLY A 81 -8.41 -13.87 7.69
C GLY A 81 -7.35 -12.83 7.32
N MET A 82 -6.89 -11.99 8.25
CA MET A 82 -5.65 -11.26 8.04
C MET A 82 -4.49 -12.26 7.99
N PRO A 83 -3.76 -12.38 6.87
CA PRO A 83 -2.62 -13.28 6.79
C PRO A 83 -1.50 -12.84 7.75
N ALA A 84 -0.65 -13.78 8.17
CA ALA A 84 0.51 -13.48 9.01
C ALA A 84 1.46 -12.46 8.36
N THR A 85 1.46 -12.39 7.03
CA THR A 85 2.19 -11.40 6.21
C THR A 85 1.61 -9.98 6.28
N GLY A 86 0.51 -9.79 7.00
CA GLY A 86 -0.05 -8.49 7.34
C GLY A 86 -0.95 -7.88 6.26
N PHE A 87 -1.13 -6.56 6.34
CA PHE A 87 -1.99 -5.79 5.45
C PHE A 87 -1.49 -5.90 4.00
N ALA A 88 -2.42 -6.17 3.06
CA ALA A 88 -2.10 -6.49 1.66
C ALA A 88 -1.05 -7.63 1.51
N GLY A 89 -0.98 -8.56 2.46
CA GLY A 89 0.01 -9.64 2.42
C GLY A 89 1.47 -9.18 2.40
N LEU A 90 1.76 -7.91 2.70
CA LEU A 90 3.06 -7.27 2.49
C LEU A 90 3.65 -6.63 3.75
N THR A 91 2.81 -5.99 4.59
CA THR A 91 3.34 -5.12 5.65
C THR A 91 4.11 -5.84 6.75
N ASN A 92 3.91 -7.14 6.93
CA ASN A 92 4.66 -8.01 7.86
C ASN A 92 5.51 -9.07 7.13
N ARG A 93 5.74 -8.89 5.83
CA ARG A 93 6.53 -9.81 5.04
C ARG A 93 8.01 -9.41 5.09
N PHE A 94 8.81 -10.14 5.84
CA PHE A 94 10.25 -9.93 6.01
C PHE A 94 11.09 -11.01 5.33
N ASP A 95 10.46 -11.93 4.64
CA ASP A 95 11.02 -13.07 3.92
C ASP A 95 11.15 -12.82 2.41
N LEU A 96 10.60 -11.72 1.91
CA LEU A 96 10.64 -11.35 0.50
C LEU A 96 12.00 -10.72 0.17
N ASN A 97 12.79 -11.41 -0.68
CA ASN A 97 14.12 -10.99 -1.06
C ASN A 97 14.20 -10.30 -2.43
N LYS A 98 13.04 -9.99 -3.02
CA LYS A 98 12.91 -9.32 -4.32
C LYS A 98 12.33 -7.93 -4.14
N PRO A 99 12.84 -6.91 -4.86
CA PRO A 99 12.35 -5.54 -4.72
C PRO A 99 10.88 -5.39 -5.08
N VAL A 100 10.18 -4.57 -4.29
CA VAL A 100 8.80 -4.14 -4.57
C VAL A 100 8.77 -2.62 -4.68
N ILE A 101 8.19 -2.11 -5.75
CA ILE A 101 8.05 -0.68 -6.04
C ILE A 101 6.58 -0.29 -5.89
N ALA A 102 6.28 0.72 -5.08
CA ALA A 102 4.95 1.33 -5.06
C ALA A 102 4.87 2.41 -6.15
N ALA A 103 4.01 2.22 -7.15
CA ALA A 103 3.62 3.24 -8.11
C ALA A 103 2.31 3.90 -7.62
N VAL A 104 2.46 4.99 -6.87
CA VAL A 104 1.34 5.65 -6.17
C VAL A 104 0.65 6.63 -7.12
N ASN A 105 -0.42 6.19 -7.74
CA ASN A 105 -1.19 6.90 -8.78
C ASN A 105 -2.29 7.83 -8.24
N GLY A 106 -2.33 8.09 -6.94
CA GLY A 106 -3.36 8.94 -6.32
C GLY A 106 -3.31 8.91 -4.80
N VAL A 107 -4.48 8.81 -4.16
CA VAL A 107 -4.60 8.79 -2.70
C VAL A 107 -3.99 7.53 -2.11
N ALA A 108 -3.08 7.68 -1.13
CA ALA A 108 -2.50 6.62 -0.30
C ALA A 108 -2.71 6.97 1.18
N MET A 109 -3.77 6.44 1.80
CA MET A 109 -4.21 6.81 3.15
C MET A 109 -4.22 5.61 4.09
N GLY A 110 -3.83 5.81 5.34
CA GLY A 110 -3.85 4.76 6.37
C GLY A 110 -3.11 3.52 5.90
N GLY A 111 -3.77 2.36 5.90
CA GLY A 111 -3.20 1.11 5.37
C GLY A 111 -2.66 1.22 3.94
N GLY A 112 -3.21 2.11 3.10
CA GLY A 112 -2.68 2.37 1.76
C GLY A 112 -1.29 3.03 1.81
N MET A 113 -1.10 4.01 2.69
CA MET A 113 0.24 4.56 2.93
C MET A 113 1.16 3.51 3.57
N GLU A 114 0.65 2.65 4.45
CA GLU A 114 1.44 1.60 5.09
C GLU A 114 1.93 0.53 4.09
N ILE A 115 1.12 0.21 3.05
CA ILE A 115 1.56 -0.60 1.91
C ILE A 115 2.72 0.07 1.18
N ALA A 116 2.57 1.34 0.81
CA ALA A 116 3.63 2.08 0.12
C ALA A 116 4.92 2.13 0.94
N LEU A 117 4.83 2.40 2.25
CA LEU A 117 5.97 2.40 3.18
C LEU A 117 6.61 1.02 3.36
N ALA A 118 5.91 -0.07 3.07
CA ALA A 118 6.44 -1.43 3.13
C ALA A 118 7.21 -1.82 1.85
N CYS A 119 7.03 -1.07 0.76
CA CYS A 119 7.80 -1.24 -0.47
C CYS A 119 9.21 -0.64 -0.35
N ASP A 120 10.12 -1.08 -1.21
CA ASP A 120 11.52 -0.63 -1.23
C ASP A 120 11.67 0.75 -1.86
N LEU A 121 10.85 1.05 -2.86
CA LEU A 121 10.83 2.35 -3.54
C LEU A 121 9.38 2.83 -3.69
N ILE A 122 9.22 4.18 -3.65
CA ILE A 122 7.94 4.83 -3.90
C ILE A 122 8.11 5.85 -5.03
N ILE A 123 7.42 5.63 -6.14
CA ILE A 123 7.25 6.60 -7.22
C ILE A 123 5.81 7.10 -7.15
N ALA A 124 5.61 8.39 -7.11
CA ALA A 124 4.28 8.99 -6.96
C ALA A 124 3.91 9.87 -8.14
N SER A 125 2.67 9.84 -8.56
CA SER A 125 2.12 10.84 -9.47
C SER A 125 1.98 12.20 -8.75
N ASP A 126 2.02 13.28 -9.50
CA ASP A 126 1.93 14.65 -8.97
C ASP A 126 0.63 14.95 -8.21
N ASN A 127 -0.45 14.23 -8.53
CA ASN A 127 -1.73 14.30 -7.82
C ASN A 127 -1.77 13.44 -6.53
N ALA A 128 -0.74 12.64 -6.24
CA ALA A 128 -0.72 11.76 -5.08
C ALA A 128 -0.84 12.51 -3.75
N ARG A 129 -1.51 11.87 -2.78
CA ARG A 129 -1.68 12.39 -1.42
C ARG A 129 -1.45 11.29 -0.42
N PHE A 130 -0.65 11.58 0.58
CA PHE A 130 -0.24 10.65 1.64
C PHE A 130 -0.73 11.11 2.99
N ALA A 131 -1.27 10.22 3.82
CA ALA A 131 -1.55 10.50 5.23
C ALA A 131 -1.69 9.20 6.04
N LEU A 132 -1.48 9.33 7.35
CA LEU A 132 -1.87 8.37 8.37
C LEU A 132 -2.99 8.99 9.21
N PRO A 133 -4.25 8.97 8.74
CA PRO A 133 -5.37 9.70 9.37
C PRO A 133 -6.02 8.92 10.50
N GLU A 134 -5.47 7.80 10.93
CA GLU A 134 -6.01 6.91 11.94
C GLU A 134 -6.46 7.62 13.24
N PRO A 135 -5.73 8.64 13.76
CA PRO A 135 -6.16 9.35 14.98
C PRO A 135 -7.52 10.02 14.85
N LYS A 136 -7.90 10.45 13.62
CA LYS A 136 -9.21 11.09 13.37
C LYS A 136 -10.40 10.13 13.56
N VAL A 137 -10.14 8.83 13.56
CA VAL A 137 -11.14 7.78 13.75
C VAL A 137 -10.86 6.89 14.97
N GLY A 138 -9.98 7.34 15.87
CA GLY A 138 -9.67 6.63 17.12
C GLY A 138 -8.81 5.37 16.93
N LEU A 139 -8.05 5.30 15.83
CA LEU A 139 -7.16 4.18 15.50
C LEU A 139 -5.68 4.62 15.51
N ALA A 140 -4.80 3.68 15.24
CA ALA A 140 -3.37 3.91 15.03
C ALA A 140 -2.87 3.15 13.79
N ALA A 141 -1.80 3.64 13.16
CA ALA A 141 -1.19 3.06 11.96
C ALA A 141 -0.37 1.80 12.33
N LEU A 142 -1.05 0.70 12.63
CA LEU A 142 -0.48 -0.53 13.19
C LEU A 142 0.08 -1.50 12.14
N ALA A 143 -0.20 -1.27 10.85
CA ALA A 143 0.35 -2.08 9.77
C ALA A 143 1.79 -1.64 9.36
N GLY A 144 2.51 -1.02 10.28
CA GLY A 144 3.91 -0.65 10.14
C GLY A 144 4.18 0.84 9.94
N GLY A 145 3.15 1.69 9.82
CA GLY A 145 3.30 3.14 9.64
C GLY A 145 4.06 3.79 10.79
N MET A 146 3.71 3.43 12.03
CA MET A 146 4.37 3.94 13.24
C MET A 146 5.86 3.56 13.33
N GLN A 147 6.30 2.49 12.67
CA GLN A 147 7.68 2.03 12.69
C GLN A 147 8.47 2.51 11.47
N ARG A 148 7.84 2.46 10.27
CA ARG A 148 8.55 2.78 9.01
C ARG A 148 8.67 4.28 8.79
N LEU A 149 7.59 5.04 8.99
CA LEU A 149 7.60 6.47 8.69
C LEU A 149 8.68 7.24 9.49
N PRO A 150 8.83 7.06 10.83
CA PRO A 150 9.87 7.75 11.59
C PRO A 150 11.30 7.41 11.17
N ARG A 151 11.51 6.20 10.63
CA ARG A 151 12.82 5.77 10.13
C ARG A 151 13.17 6.41 8.78
N GLN A 152 12.15 6.74 7.98
CA GLN A 152 12.34 7.35 6.66
C GLN A 152 12.49 8.88 6.76
N ILE A 153 11.61 9.56 7.51
CA ILE A 153 11.53 11.04 7.53
C ILE A 153 11.95 11.69 8.85
N GLY A 154 12.41 10.88 9.78
CA GLY A 154 12.76 11.34 11.13
C GLY A 154 11.53 11.51 12.06
N MET A 155 11.79 11.39 13.37
CA MET A 155 10.73 11.31 14.38
C MET A 155 9.80 12.53 14.39
N LYS A 156 10.33 13.75 14.25
CA LYS A 156 9.52 14.97 14.37
C LYS A 156 8.54 15.14 13.21
N ASN A 157 8.97 14.89 11.99
CA ASN A 157 8.11 14.94 10.81
C ASN A 157 7.04 13.85 10.88
N ALA A 158 7.45 12.63 11.24
CA ALA A 158 6.52 11.51 11.38
C ALA A 158 5.46 11.75 12.47
N MET A 159 5.85 12.26 13.65
CA MET A 159 4.92 12.62 14.71
C MET A 159 3.95 13.73 14.28
N GLY A 160 4.45 14.73 13.52
CA GLY A 160 3.60 15.77 12.94
C GLY A 160 2.51 15.20 12.04
N MET A 161 2.84 14.22 11.20
CA MET A 161 1.85 13.54 10.35
C MET A 161 0.92 12.63 11.14
N MET A 162 1.47 11.76 11.99
CA MET A 162 0.70 10.75 12.71
C MET A 162 -0.25 11.35 13.76
N LEU A 163 0.16 12.39 14.50
CA LEU A 163 -0.70 12.98 15.55
C LEU A 163 -1.81 13.88 14.97
N THR A 164 -1.57 14.51 13.83
CA THR A 164 -2.54 15.43 13.22
C THR A 164 -3.38 14.76 12.14
N GLY A 165 -2.91 13.65 11.59
CA GLY A 165 -3.50 13.01 10.41
C GLY A 165 -3.53 13.96 9.20
N ARG A 166 -2.51 14.85 9.08
CA ARG A 166 -2.43 15.79 7.95
C ARG A 166 -2.09 15.07 6.66
N HIS A 167 -2.49 15.65 5.56
CA HIS A 167 -2.17 15.18 4.23
C HIS A 167 -0.88 15.83 3.72
N VAL A 168 -0.10 15.07 2.97
CA VAL A 168 1.14 15.50 2.32
C VAL A 168 1.00 15.23 0.82
N GLY A 169 1.28 16.23 0.00
CA GLY A 169 1.30 16.09 -1.48
C GLY A 169 2.59 15.44 -1.97
N ALA A 170 2.66 15.11 -3.26
CA ALA A 170 3.79 14.40 -3.86
C ALA A 170 5.12 15.15 -3.70
N ASP A 171 5.14 16.46 -3.94
CA ASP A 171 6.35 17.26 -3.82
C ASP A 171 6.84 17.33 -2.37
N GLU A 172 5.96 17.64 -1.41
CA GLU A 172 6.31 17.63 0.01
C GLU A 172 6.75 16.24 0.47
N ALA A 173 6.10 15.17 -0.01
CA ALA A 173 6.47 13.80 0.31
C ALA A 173 7.89 13.46 -0.19
N LYS A 174 8.29 13.99 -1.36
CA LYS A 174 9.64 13.87 -1.88
C LYS A 174 10.64 14.66 -1.04
N GLU A 175 10.32 15.90 -0.67
CA GLU A 175 11.18 16.73 0.19
C GLU A 175 11.39 16.10 1.58
N LEU A 176 10.35 15.48 2.14
CA LEU A 176 10.42 14.77 3.41
C LEU A 176 11.19 13.44 3.33
N GLY A 177 11.35 12.87 2.14
CA GLY A 177 11.99 11.57 1.93
C GLY A 177 11.04 10.37 2.05
N ILE A 178 9.72 10.58 1.92
CA ILE A 178 8.74 9.50 1.80
C ILE A 178 8.79 8.90 0.40
N VAL A 179 8.91 9.75 -0.62
CA VAL A 179 8.84 9.41 -2.05
C VAL A 179 10.20 9.58 -2.69
N ASN A 180 10.63 8.59 -3.46
CA ASN A 180 11.90 8.66 -4.21
C ASN A 180 11.80 9.63 -5.38
N GLN A 181 10.66 9.62 -6.09
CA GLN A 181 10.43 10.48 -7.25
C GLN A 181 8.96 10.83 -7.41
N ALA A 182 8.67 12.11 -7.68
CA ALA A 182 7.37 12.56 -8.16
C ALA A 182 7.44 12.73 -9.69
N VAL A 183 6.42 12.23 -10.39
CA VAL A 183 6.30 12.26 -11.86
C VAL A 183 4.92 12.78 -12.25
N SER A 184 4.76 13.28 -13.47
CA SER A 184 3.41 13.57 -14.00
C SER A 184 2.63 12.27 -14.17
N GLN A 185 1.32 12.38 -13.93
CA GLN A 185 0.40 11.27 -14.11
C GLN A 185 0.22 10.88 -15.58
#